data_d905f312b4657dbc86a6a4ff85925844
#
_entry.id   d905f312b4657dbc86a6a4ff85925844
#
_cell.length_a   1.000
_cell.length_b   1.000
_cell.length_c   1.000
_cell.angle_alpha   90.00
_cell.angle_beta   90.00
_cell.angle_gamma   90.00
#
_symmetry.space_group_name_H-M   'P 1'
#
loop_
_entity.id
_entity.type
_entity.pdbx_description
1 polymer ?
#
loop_
_entity_poly.entity_id
_entity_poly.type
_entity_poly.pdbx_seq_one_letter_code
_entity_poly.pdbx_strand_id
1 'polypeptide(L)'
;GRQIVQPERSIQVGDFGIGFFSPFWHEKEIEWQKEHPQHRFIRGNHDDPELCKTMPGYIEDGTVEGDVMYVGGAWSIDFAYRTPMVDWWPGEELSIETLDKLVTKFGQAKPRVMITHDCPTSVAWEMFLSKGLGLGDNKQIKTRTGEALQAMFEIHQPELWAYGHWHNTRKQVINGTTFQCLGELDHIDVEL
;
A
#
# COMPACT_ATOMS: atom_id res chain seq x y z
N GLY A 1 -26.36 18.28 7.43
CA GLY A 1 -25.53 17.60 6.43
C GLY A 1 -24.07 17.95 6.69
N ARG A 2 -23.21 16.96 6.85
CA ARG A 2 -21.75 17.18 6.84
C ARG A 2 -21.38 17.69 5.44
N GLN A 3 -20.80 18.87 5.35
CA GLN A 3 -20.13 19.29 4.13
C GLN A 3 -18.97 18.30 3.91
N ILE A 4 -18.99 17.60 2.77
CA ILE A 4 -17.86 16.83 2.32
C ILE A 4 -16.85 17.86 1.83
N VAL A 5 -15.87 18.20 2.67
CA VAL A 5 -14.73 19.01 2.26
C VAL A 5 -13.82 18.07 1.47
N GLN A 6 -13.67 18.33 0.18
CA GLN A 6 -12.68 17.60 -0.61
C GLN A 6 -11.28 18.02 -0.12
N PRO A 7 -10.37 17.07 0.14
CA PRO A 7 -9.02 17.40 0.55
C PRO A 7 -8.30 18.15 -0.58
N GLU A 8 -7.46 19.11 -0.22
CA GLU A 8 -6.61 19.80 -1.21
C GLU A 8 -5.64 18.85 -1.91
N ARG A 9 -5.20 17.83 -1.20
CA ARG A 9 -4.32 16.75 -1.70
C ARG A 9 -4.77 15.42 -1.10
N SER A 10 -4.62 14.34 -1.85
CA SER A 10 -4.85 13.00 -1.32
C SER A 10 -3.89 11.96 -1.90
N ILE A 11 -3.66 10.91 -1.13
CA ILE A 11 -2.92 9.73 -1.56
C ILE A 11 -3.75 8.51 -1.21
N GLN A 12 -4.13 7.76 -2.23
CA GLN A 12 -4.85 6.50 -2.06
C GLN A 12 -3.83 5.36 -1.88
N VAL A 13 -4.08 4.50 -0.90
CA VAL A 13 -3.10 3.51 -0.42
C VAL A 13 -3.20 2.14 -1.11
N GLY A 14 -3.50 2.11 -2.40
CA GLY A 14 -3.55 0.90 -3.24
C GLY A 14 -4.96 0.37 -3.47
N ASP A 15 -5.08 -0.63 -4.37
CA ASP A 15 -6.36 -1.18 -4.85
C ASP A 15 -7.23 -0.12 -5.49
N PHE A 16 -6.61 0.68 -6.36
CA PHE A 16 -7.30 1.70 -7.15
C PHE A 16 -8.21 1.08 -8.23
N GLY A 17 -7.93 -0.19 -8.60
CA GLY A 17 -8.70 -0.95 -9.60
C GLY A 17 -8.16 -0.81 -11.02
N ILE A 18 -6.90 -0.38 -11.17
CA ILE A 18 -6.26 -0.27 -12.48
C ILE A 18 -6.10 -1.67 -13.10
N GLY A 19 -6.62 -1.83 -14.31
CA GLY A 19 -6.65 -3.12 -15.02
C GLY A 19 -7.99 -3.84 -14.93
N PHE A 20 -8.83 -3.52 -13.94
CA PHE A 20 -10.20 -4.03 -13.84
C PHE A 20 -11.20 -3.20 -14.66
N PHE A 21 -10.86 -1.97 -14.96
CA PHE A 21 -11.72 -1.08 -15.73
C PHE A 21 -11.68 -1.40 -17.22
N SER A 22 -12.81 -1.18 -17.90
CA SER A 22 -12.81 -1.16 -19.35
C SER A 22 -11.87 -0.06 -19.89
N PRO A 23 -11.34 -0.19 -21.12
CA PRO A 23 -10.49 0.85 -21.74
C PRO A 23 -11.11 2.25 -21.69
N PHE A 24 -12.43 2.36 -21.82
CA PHE A 24 -13.15 3.63 -21.73
C PHE A 24 -13.00 4.29 -20.34
N TRP A 25 -13.16 3.52 -19.26
CA TRP A 25 -13.00 4.05 -17.91
C TRP A 25 -11.55 4.39 -17.59
N HIS A 26 -10.62 3.62 -18.13
CA HIS A 26 -9.19 3.89 -17.96
C HIS A 26 -8.80 5.24 -18.60
N GLU A 27 -9.27 5.53 -19.81
CA GLU A 27 -9.06 6.82 -20.46
C GLU A 27 -9.67 7.98 -19.64
N LYS A 28 -10.89 7.80 -19.13
CA LYS A 28 -11.56 8.79 -18.28
C LYS A 28 -10.80 9.07 -16.98
N GLU A 29 -10.25 8.05 -16.39
CA GLU A 29 -9.44 8.20 -15.18
C GLU A 29 -8.13 8.96 -15.47
N ILE A 30 -7.47 8.67 -16.58
CA ILE A 30 -6.29 9.42 -17.04
C ILE A 30 -6.62 10.91 -17.25
N GLU A 31 -7.74 11.22 -17.91
CA GLU A 31 -8.20 12.60 -18.10
C GLU A 31 -8.41 13.29 -16.75
N TRP A 32 -9.13 12.64 -15.85
CA TRP A 32 -9.42 13.19 -14.53
C TRP A 32 -8.14 13.45 -13.70
N GLN A 33 -7.20 12.51 -13.69
CA GLN A 33 -5.94 12.66 -12.96
C GLN A 33 -5.05 13.79 -13.53
N LYS A 34 -5.10 14.03 -14.85
CA LYS A 34 -4.40 15.17 -15.47
C LYS A 34 -4.97 16.52 -14.99
N GLU A 35 -6.27 16.59 -14.77
CA GLU A 35 -6.95 17.78 -14.26
C GLU A 35 -6.78 17.93 -12.73
N HIS A 36 -6.50 16.83 -12.01
CA HIS A 36 -6.40 16.77 -10.57
C HIS A 36 -5.06 16.17 -10.08
N PRO A 37 -3.91 16.73 -10.46
CA PRO A 37 -2.59 16.14 -10.19
C PRO A 37 -2.23 16.06 -8.70
N GLN A 38 -2.99 16.73 -7.84
CA GLN A 38 -2.85 16.69 -6.38
C GLN A 38 -3.42 15.40 -5.77
N HIS A 39 -4.23 14.64 -6.51
CA HIS A 39 -4.79 13.35 -6.08
C HIS A 39 -3.98 12.22 -6.69
N ARG A 40 -3.26 11.49 -5.86
CA ARG A 40 -2.29 10.48 -6.27
C ARG A 40 -2.59 9.14 -5.61
N PHE A 41 -1.95 8.09 -6.09
CA PHE A 41 -2.11 6.75 -5.54
C PHE A 41 -0.82 5.93 -5.64
N ILE A 42 -0.68 4.95 -4.75
CA ILE A 42 0.24 3.82 -4.90
C ILE A 42 -0.55 2.61 -5.40
N ARG A 43 0.09 1.65 -6.03
CA ARG A 43 -0.58 0.41 -6.45
C ARG A 43 -0.85 -0.53 -5.27
N GLY A 44 -1.94 -1.29 -5.35
CA GLY A 44 -2.21 -2.45 -4.51
C GLY A 44 -1.91 -3.78 -5.21
N ASN A 45 -2.41 -4.88 -4.66
CA ASN A 45 -2.37 -6.20 -5.32
C ASN A 45 -3.49 -6.36 -6.36
N HIS A 46 -4.54 -5.55 -6.28
CA HIS A 46 -5.63 -5.49 -7.25
C HIS A 46 -5.42 -4.37 -8.30
N ASP A 47 -4.18 -4.03 -8.60
CA ASP A 47 -3.83 -3.07 -9.64
C ASP A 47 -2.85 -3.72 -10.62
N ASP A 48 -3.07 -3.57 -11.92
CA ASP A 48 -2.09 -3.97 -12.94
C ASP A 48 -0.81 -3.12 -12.81
N PRO A 49 0.33 -3.70 -12.43
CA PRO A 49 1.54 -2.93 -12.17
C PRO A 49 2.08 -2.18 -13.41
N GLU A 50 1.86 -2.73 -14.61
CA GLU A 50 2.34 -2.09 -15.84
C GLU A 50 1.41 -0.96 -16.29
N LEU A 51 0.10 -1.15 -16.14
CA LEU A 51 -0.85 -0.07 -16.43
C LEU A 51 -0.74 1.07 -15.42
N CYS A 52 -0.46 0.80 -14.14
CA CYS A 52 -0.22 1.85 -13.15
C CYS A 52 0.84 2.85 -13.60
N LYS A 53 1.93 2.38 -14.24
CA LYS A 53 3.01 3.24 -14.75
C LYS A 53 2.56 4.23 -15.83
N THR A 54 1.42 4.00 -16.45
CA THR A 54 0.83 4.89 -17.47
C THR A 54 -0.07 5.96 -16.87
N MET A 55 -0.40 5.85 -15.57
CA MET A 55 -1.35 6.73 -14.89
C MET A 55 -0.64 7.99 -14.36
N PRO A 56 -1.19 9.20 -14.63
CA PRO A 56 -0.56 10.45 -14.20
C PRO A 56 -0.41 10.61 -12.69
N GLY A 57 -1.34 10.05 -11.92
CA GLY A 57 -1.34 10.13 -10.46
C GLY A 57 -0.55 9.03 -9.76
N TYR A 58 0.06 8.09 -10.50
CA TYR A 58 0.80 6.98 -9.90
C TYR A 58 2.09 7.43 -9.20
N ILE A 59 2.30 6.93 -7.99
CA ILE A 59 3.54 7.09 -7.23
C ILE A 59 4.31 5.77 -7.33
N GLU A 60 5.48 5.82 -7.96
CA GLU A 60 6.31 4.63 -8.16
C GLU A 60 6.85 4.08 -6.84
N ASP A 61 6.96 2.74 -6.75
CA ASP A 61 7.48 2.05 -5.57
C ASP A 61 8.90 2.53 -5.21
N GLY A 62 9.08 2.87 -3.94
CA GLY A 62 10.33 3.41 -3.42
C GLY A 62 10.54 4.90 -3.67
N THR A 63 9.55 5.63 -4.17
CA THR A 63 9.59 7.10 -4.22
C THR A 63 9.78 7.66 -2.81
N VAL A 64 10.64 8.66 -2.67
CA VAL A 64 10.85 9.42 -1.43
C VAL A 64 10.62 10.89 -1.74
N GLU A 65 9.66 11.51 -1.05
CA GLU A 65 9.32 12.93 -1.18
C GLU A 65 9.41 13.57 0.21
N GLY A 66 10.41 14.41 0.39
CA GLY A 66 10.70 14.95 1.73
C GLY A 66 11.04 13.82 2.70
N ASP A 67 10.23 13.69 3.73
CA ASP A 67 10.36 12.65 4.78
C ASP A 67 9.31 11.52 4.65
N VAL A 68 8.69 11.38 3.48
CA VAL A 68 7.71 10.33 3.16
C VAL A 68 8.29 9.34 2.17
N MET A 69 8.13 8.04 2.41
CA MET A 69 8.45 6.98 1.44
C MET A 69 7.22 6.16 1.11
N TYR A 70 7.13 5.73 -0.15
CA TYR A 70 5.98 5.02 -0.73
C TYR A 70 6.38 3.63 -1.22
N VAL A 71 5.60 2.60 -0.87
CA VAL A 71 5.79 1.23 -1.40
C VAL A 71 4.42 0.58 -1.60
N GLY A 72 4.09 0.25 -2.84
CA GLY A 72 2.86 -0.43 -3.20
C GLY A 72 3.01 -1.95 -3.29
N GLY A 73 1.90 -2.60 -3.65
CA GLY A 73 1.80 -4.02 -3.85
C GLY A 73 1.69 -4.83 -2.57
N ALA A 74 1.07 -6.00 -2.72
CA ALA A 74 0.92 -7.02 -1.68
C ALA A 74 0.67 -8.37 -2.34
N TRP A 75 0.66 -9.43 -1.56
CA TRP A 75 0.32 -10.77 -2.00
C TRP A 75 -1.18 -11.03 -1.89
N SER A 76 -1.80 -11.53 -2.97
CA SER A 76 -3.21 -11.91 -2.99
C SER A 76 -3.41 -13.29 -2.36
N ILE A 77 -4.12 -13.37 -1.24
CA ILE A 77 -4.42 -14.65 -0.57
C ILE A 77 -5.27 -15.59 -1.45
N ASP A 78 -6.01 -15.03 -2.37
CA ASP A 78 -6.94 -15.73 -3.27
C ASP A 78 -6.38 -15.90 -4.70
N PHE A 79 -5.08 -15.67 -4.92
CA PHE A 79 -4.43 -15.73 -6.24
C PHE A 79 -4.74 -17.03 -7.01
N ALA A 80 -4.90 -18.15 -6.28
CA ALA A 80 -5.19 -19.46 -6.89
C ALA A 80 -6.58 -19.57 -7.55
N TYR A 81 -7.49 -18.65 -7.22
CA TYR A 81 -8.84 -18.56 -7.78
C TYR A 81 -8.98 -17.47 -8.82
N ARG A 82 -7.92 -16.73 -9.10
CA ARG A 82 -7.88 -15.61 -10.03
C ARG A 82 -7.32 -16.00 -11.39
N THR A 83 -7.62 -15.21 -12.39
CA THR A 83 -7.17 -15.42 -13.77
C THR A 83 -5.98 -14.51 -14.05
N PRO A 84 -4.78 -15.05 -14.35
CA PRO A 84 -3.61 -14.25 -14.66
C PRO A 84 -3.87 -13.25 -15.80
N MET A 85 -3.39 -12.03 -15.65
CA MET A 85 -3.51 -10.90 -16.59
C MET A 85 -4.96 -10.42 -16.84
N VAL A 86 -5.91 -10.83 -15.98
CA VAL A 86 -7.32 -10.40 -16.03
C VAL A 86 -7.72 -9.77 -14.70
N ASP A 87 -7.49 -10.50 -13.60
CA ASP A 87 -7.82 -10.08 -12.24
C ASP A 87 -6.72 -10.43 -11.22
N TRP A 88 -5.57 -10.88 -11.72
CA TRP A 88 -4.32 -11.09 -10.98
C TRP A 88 -3.10 -10.89 -11.87
N TRP A 89 -2.07 -10.26 -11.31
CA TRP A 89 -0.82 -9.97 -12.02
C TRP A 89 0.38 -10.55 -11.28
N PRO A 90 1.27 -11.31 -11.97
CA PRO A 90 2.45 -11.91 -11.34
C PRO A 90 3.40 -10.89 -10.68
N GLY A 91 3.29 -9.62 -11.07
CA GLY A 91 4.02 -8.49 -10.51
C GLY A 91 3.33 -7.79 -9.32
N GLU A 92 2.26 -8.37 -8.75
CA GLU A 92 1.56 -7.79 -7.59
C GLU A 92 2.50 -7.52 -6.40
N GLU A 93 3.46 -8.42 -6.19
CA GLU A 93 4.60 -8.17 -5.30
C GLU A 93 5.85 -7.88 -6.14
N LEU A 94 6.67 -6.95 -5.69
CA LEU A 94 7.97 -6.67 -6.28
C LEU A 94 8.91 -7.88 -6.20
N SER A 95 9.89 -7.94 -7.11
CA SER A 95 10.95 -8.95 -7.03
C SER A 95 11.77 -8.79 -5.76
N ILE A 96 12.36 -9.88 -5.28
CA ILE A 96 13.26 -9.87 -4.11
C ILE A 96 14.40 -8.85 -4.32
N GLU A 97 14.99 -8.83 -5.52
CA GLU A 97 16.07 -7.88 -5.84
C GLU A 97 15.61 -6.42 -5.72
N THR A 98 14.39 -6.12 -6.17
CA THR A 98 13.84 -4.76 -6.05
C THR A 98 13.55 -4.43 -4.59
N LEU A 99 12.95 -5.34 -3.84
CA LEU A 99 12.67 -5.17 -2.41
C LEU A 99 13.95 -4.94 -1.60
N ASP A 100 15.04 -5.66 -1.86
CA ASP A 100 16.34 -5.45 -1.21
C ASP A 100 16.90 -4.03 -1.46
N LYS A 101 16.75 -3.53 -2.70
CA LYS A 101 17.10 -2.14 -3.02
C LYS A 101 16.25 -1.13 -2.26
N LEU A 102 14.95 -1.42 -2.10
CA LEU A 102 14.04 -0.56 -1.34
C LEU A 102 14.36 -0.55 0.16
N VAL A 103 14.69 -1.71 0.75
CA VAL A 103 15.16 -1.81 2.15
C VAL A 103 16.42 -0.98 2.36
N THR A 104 17.37 -1.07 1.43
CA THR A 104 18.60 -0.25 1.47
C THR A 104 18.29 1.23 1.38
N LYS A 105 17.43 1.63 0.43
CA LYS A 105 17.00 3.03 0.25
C LYS A 105 16.29 3.57 1.49
N PHE A 106 15.41 2.77 2.08
CA PHE A 106 14.72 3.12 3.33
C PHE A 106 15.71 3.38 4.47
N GLY A 107 16.71 2.50 4.66
CA GLY A 107 17.73 2.64 5.69
C GLY A 107 18.59 3.92 5.53
N GLN A 108 18.75 4.39 4.28
CA GLN A 108 19.43 5.67 3.98
C GLN A 108 18.51 6.88 4.19
N ALA A 109 17.25 6.80 3.74
CA ALA A 109 16.29 7.90 3.80
C ALA A 109 15.74 8.14 5.22
N LYS A 110 15.54 7.06 5.99
CA LYS A 110 14.92 7.07 7.33
C LYS A 110 13.67 7.96 7.37
N PRO A 111 12.66 7.66 6.56
CA PRO A 111 11.49 8.53 6.43
C PRO A 111 10.74 8.64 7.76
N ARG A 112 10.14 9.80 8.02
CA ARG A 112 9.25 10.03 9.16
C ARG A 112 7.89 9.36 8.95
N VAL A 113 7.45 9.27 7.68
CA VAL A 113 6.16 8.69 7.30
C VAL A 113 6.36 7.61 6.25
N MET A 114 5.73 6.46 6.44
CA MET A 114 5.59 5.40 5.44
C MET A 114 4.14 5.35 4.94
N ILE A 115 3.98 5.30 3.63
CA ILE A 115 2.70 5.03 2.97
C ILE A 115 2.88 3.79 2.11
N THR A 116 2.22 2.70 2.50
CA THR A 116 2.36 1.40 1.83
C THR A 116 1.01 0.79 1.54
N HIS A 117 0.95 -0.23 0.67
CA HIS A 117 -0.29 -0.98 0.51
C HIS A 117 -0.41 -2.05 1.60
N ASP A 118 0.59 -2.87 1.81
CA ASP A 118 0.66 -3.85 2.91
C ASP A 118 1.45 -3.30 4.11
N CYS A 119 1.63 -4.08 5.16
CA CYS A 119 2.33 -3.72 6.38
C CYS A 119 3.42 -4.76 6.78
N PRO A 120 4.33 -4.43 7.71
CA PRO A 120 5.30 -5.39 8.23
C PRO A 120 4.65 -6.68 8.77
N THR A 121 5.28 -7.84 8.53
CA THR A 121 4.74 -9.16 8.92
C THR A 121 4.36 -9.23 10.40
N SER A 122 5.16 -8.66 11.30
CA SER A 122 4.85 -8.65 12.73
C SER A 122 3.62 -7.79 13.06
N VAL A 123 3.43 -6.69 12.33
CA VAL A 123 2.27 -5.80 12.47
C VAL A 123 1.00 -6.49 11.98
N ALA A 124 1.07 -7.15 10.82
CA ALA A 124 -0.03 -7.98 10.30
C ALA A 124 -0.44 -9.05 11.32
N TRP A 125 0.54 -9.74 11.90
CA TRP A 125 0.28 -10.73 12.94
C TRP A 125 -0.39 -10.13 14.17
N GLU A 126 0.16 -9.06 14.73
CA GLU A 126 -0.34 -8.44 15.97
C GLU A 126 -1.72 -7.83 15.78
N MET A 127 -1.94 -7.14 14.66
CA MET A 127 -3.18 -6.41 14.43
C MET A 127 -4.33 -7.29 13.93
N PHE A 128 -4.06 -8.29 13.10
CA PHE A 128 -5.13 -9.00 12.39
C PHE A 128 -5.14 -10.51 12.60
N LEU A 129 -3.99 -11.17 12.61
CA LEU A 129 -3.91 -12.62 12.53
C LEU A 129 -3.92 -13.33 13.90
N SER A 130 -3.37 -12.70 14.95
CA SER A 130 -3.24 -13.31 16.27
C SER A 130 -4.57 -13.56 17.02
N LYS A 131 -5.64 -12.89 16.60
CA LYS A 131 -6.91 -12.84 17.36
C LYS A 131 -8.09 -13.57 16.72
N GLY A 132 -7.88 -14.45 15.73
CA GLY A 132 -9.06 -15.20 15.38
C GLY A 132 -9.37 -15.60 13.95
N LEU A 133 -8.40 -15.77 13.09
CA LEU A 133 -8.69 -16.38 11.79
C LEU A 133 -8.66 -17.92 11.80
N GLY A 134 -8.66 -18.59 12.95
CA GLY A 134 -8.75 -20.05 13.00
C GLY A 134 -7.69 -20.82 12.19
N LEU A 135 -6.71 -20.14 11.68
CA LEU A 135 -5.53 -20.68 11.03
C LEU A 135 -4.63 -21.18 12.17
N GLY A 136 -4.80 -22.44 12.53
CA GLY A 136 -4.18 -23.12 13.65
C GLY A 136 -2.80 -22.60 14.03
N ASP A 137 -2.53 -22.61 15.32
CA ASP A 137 -1.36 -22.06 16.02
C ASP A 137 -0.12 -21.84 15.17
N ASN A 138 0.36 -20.57 15.15
CA ASN A 138 1.67 -20.13 14.66
C ASN A 138 1.94 -20.04 13.14
N LYS A 139 0.97 -19.95 12.27
CA LYS A 139 1.26 -19.66 10.85
C LYS A 139 1.20 -18.16 10.58
N GLN A 140 2.31 -17.47 10.79
CA GLN A 140 2.53 -16.16 10.16
C GLN A 140 2.45 -16.34 8.64
N ILE A 141 1.56 -15.61 8.00
CA ILE A 141 1.57 -15.50 6.53
C ILE A 141 2.79 -14.64 6.20
N LYS A 142 3.78 -15.24 5.56
CA LYS A 142 5.01 -14.58 5.15
C LYS A 142 4.92 -14.30 3.65
N THR A 143 4.80 -13.05 3.30
CA THR A 143 4.83 -12.56 1.93
C THR A 143 6.16 -11.87 1.67
N ARG A 144 6.58 -11.76 0.41
CA ARG A 144 7.82 -11.05 0.07
C ARG A 144 7.75 -9.57 0.48
N THR A 145 6.62 -8.94 0.20
CA THR A 145 6.37 -7.55 0.55
C THR A 145 6.36 -7.36 2.07
N GLY A 146 5.59 -8.17 2.80
CA GLY A 146 5.52 -8.09 4.26
C GLY A 146 6.87 -8.29 4.96
N GLU A 147 7.71 -9.23 4.47
CA GLU A 147 9.05 -9.48 5.02
C GLU A 147 10.02 -8.31 4.71
N ALA A 148 9.93 -7.70 3.53
CA ALA A 148 10.73 -6.52 3.20
C ALA A 148 10.32 -5.30 4.05
N LEU A 149 9.01 -5.08 4.23
CA LEU A 149 8.50 -4.03 5.12
C LEU A 149 8.90 -4.30 6.57
N GLN A 150 8.96 -5.57 7.00
CA GLN A 150 9.47 -5.97 8.31
C GLN A 150 10.95 -5.60 8.47
N ALA A 151 11.79 -5.90 7.48
CA ALA A 151 13.19 -5.53 7.49
C ALA A 151 13.39 -4.00 7.56
N MET A 152 12.58 -3.24 6.83
CA MET A 152 12.56 -1.78 6.95
C MET A 152 12.23 -1.33 8.37
N PHE A 153 11.16 -1.87 8.96
CA PHE A 153 10.73 -1.51 10.32
C PHE A 153 11.77 -1.86 11.40
N GLU A 154 12.56 -2.89 11.21
CA GLU A 154 13.68 -3.25 12.10
C GLU A 154 14.85 -2.27 12.00
N ILE A 155 15.09 -1.66 10.83
CA ILE A 155 16.15 -0.68 10.62
C ILE A 155 15.79 0.68 11.23
N HIS A 156 14.55 1.13 11.06
CA HIS A 156 14.09 2.44 11.51
C HIS A 156 12.58 2.41 11.77
N GLN A 157 12.13 3.08 12.81
CA GLN A 157 10.73 3.21 13.21
C GLN A 157 10.20 4.58 12.81
N PRO A 158 9.43 4.70 11.69
CA PRO A 158 8.75 5.94 11.32
C PRO A 158 7.75 6.40 12.39
N GLU A 159 7.43 7.67 12.45
CA GLU A 159 6.39 8.18 13.35
C GLU A 159 5.00 7.65 12.97
N LEU A 160 4.74 7.59 11.65
CA LEU A 160 3.49 7.11 11.08
C LEU A 160 3.76 6.10 9.96
N TRP A 161 2.97 5.03 9.96
CA TRP A 161 2.90 4.05 8.88
C TRP A 161 1.43 3.85 8.48
N ALA A 162 1.00 4.48 7.38
CA ALA A 162 -0.35 4.37 6.84
C ALA A 162 -0.39 3.31 5.74
N TYR A 163 -1.41 2.44 5.74
CA TYR A 163 -1.53 1.34 4.78
C TYR A 163 -2.98 0.88 4.61
N GLY A 164 -3.26 0.08 3.56
CA GLY A 164 -4.55 -0.51 3.23
C GLY A 164 -4.59 -2.02 3.36
N HIS A 165 -4.98 -2.73 2.29
CA HIS A 165 -4.95 -4.18 2.06
C HIS A 165 -5.82 -5.03 3.00
N TRP A 166 -5.89 -4.73 4.28
CA TRP A 166 -6.55 -5.56 5.30
C TRP A 166 -8.05 -5.27 5.47
N HIS A 167 -8.63 -4.37 4.66
CA HIS A 167 -10.06 -4.02 4.66
C HIS A 167 -10.63 -3.73 6.06
N ASN A 168 -9.83 -3.18 6.95
CA ASN A 168 -10.20 -2.96 8.33
C ASN A 168 -9.53 -1.69 8.88
N THR A 169 -10.32 -0.70 9.24
CA THR A 169 -9.80 0.52 9.85
C THR A 169 -9.32 0.24 11.27
N ARG A 170 -8.02 0.35 11.47
CA ARG A 170 -7.40 0.06 12.75
C ARG A 170 -6.17 0.92 13.00
N LYS A 171 -6.02 1.40 14.22
CA LYS A 171 -4.85 2.17 14.68
C LYS A 171 -4.21 1.50 15.87
N GLN A 172 -2.89 1.38 15.86
CA GLN A 172 -2.12 0.84 16.99
C GLN A 172 -0.71 1.44 17.00
N VAL A 173 -0.14 1.64 18.19
CA VAL A 173 1.25 2.04 18.35
C VAL A 173 2.08 0.79 18.67
N ILE A 174 3.09 0.51 17.86
CA ILE A 174 3.99 -0.63 18.00
C ILE A 174 5.41 -0.10 17.89
N ASN A 175 6.24 -0.34 18.89
CA ASN A 175 7.64 0.11 18.96
C ASN A 175 7.83 1.61 18.65
N GLY A 176 6.89 2.46 19.08
CA GLY A 176 6.94 3.91 18.85
C GLY A 176 6.37 4.40 17.51
N THR A 177 6.11 3.51 16.57
CA THR A 177 5.44 3.82 15.29
C THR A 177 3.93 3.74 15.44
N THR A 178 3.21 4.75 14.98
CA THR A 178 1.76 4.71 14.80
C THR A 178 1.43 3.99 13.51
N PHE A 179 0.92 2.77 13.59
CA PHE A 179 0.36 2.03 12.46
C PHE A 179 -1.12 2.39 12.27
N GLN A 180 -1.48 2.81 11.06
CA GLN A 180 -2.84 3.16 10.69
C GLN A 180 -3.25 2.38 9.45
N CYS A 181 -4.03 1.33 9.64
CA CYS A 181 -4.73 0.65 8.54
C CYS A 181 -5.98 1.44 8.17
N LEU A 182 -6.20 1.59 6.86
CA LEU A 182 -7.40 2.22 6.30
C LEU A 182 -8.26 1.15 5.64
N GLY A 183 -9.52 1.06 6.08
CA GLY A 183 -10.55 0.28 5.41
C GLY A 183 -11.04 0.96 4.15
N GLU A 184 -11.97 0.32 3.45
CA GLU A 184 -12.57 0.88 2.23
C GLU A 184 -13.23 2.23 2.54
N LEU A 185 -12.94 3.23 1.70
CA LEU A 185 -13.47 4.60 1.79
C LEU A 185 -13.10 5.37 3.07
N ASP A 186 -12.20 4.84 3.89
CA ASP A 186 -11.71 5.56 5.05
C ASP A 186 -10.54 6.48 4.70
N HIS A 187 -10.33 7.48 5.53
CA HIS A 187 -9.25 8.45 5.37
C HIS A 187 -8.72 8.93 6.72
N ILE A 188 -7.51 9.44 6.69
CA ILE A 188 -6.89 10.19 7.79
C ILE A 188 -6.27 11.47 7.23
N ASP A 189 -6.27 12.51 8.03
CA ASP A 189 -5.51 13.72 7.73
C ASP A 189 -4.09 13.57 8.27
N VAL A 190 -3.09 13.88 7.44
CA VAL A 190 -1.67 13.79 7.79
C VAL A 190 -0.99 15.12 7.45
N GLU A 191 -0.29 15.69 8.41
CA GLU A 191 0.59 16.83 8.17
C GLU A 191 1.92 16.30 7.58
N LEU A 192 2.12 16.56 6.29
CA LEU A 192 3.31 16.13 5.51
C LEU A 192 4.25 17.30 5.25
#